data_f5fc47f53e298ed12bfd4a54371e2552
#
_entry.id   f5fc47f53e298ed12bfd4a54371e2552
#
_cell.length_a   1.000
_cell.length_b   1.000
_cell.length_c   1.000
_cell.angle_alpha   90.00
_cell.angle_beta   90.00
_cell.angle_gamma   90.00
#
_symmetry.space_group_name_H-M   'P 1'
#
loop_
_entity.id
_entity.type
_entity.pdbx_description
1 polymer ?
#
loop_
_entity_poly.entity_id
_entity_poly.type
_entity_poly.pdbx_seq_one_letter_code
_entity_poly.pdbx_strand_id
1 'polypeptide(L)'
;MKSRGEIEAAVCGGMARFELEFMGRGPKDIHAHLIGDLVVVRLQGVLTAAEQQLVKTLPPEKGRDLLKQVRTQLMEAARPLLEAMLAEITGVPVRSLHHDISTVAGEEIVVFALVEAPCVRDSRRKN
;
A
#
# COMPACT_ATOMS: atom_id res chain seq x y z
N MET A 1 4.70 -22.96 2.42
CA MET A 1 4.02 -21.90 3.16
C MET A 1 5.02 -20.79 3.49
N LYS A 2 4.62 -19.54 3.28
CA LYS A 2 5.51 -18.42 3.52
C LYS A 2 5.58 -18.06 4.99
N SER A 3 6.71 -17.54 5.41
CA SER A 3 6.85 -16.92 6.72
C SER A 3 6.22 -15.53 6.69
N ARG A 4 6.02 -14.94 7.86
CA ARG A 4 5.53 -13.57 7.95
C ARG A 4 6.41 -12.61 7.15
N GLY A 5 7.74 -12.71 7.32
CA GLY A 5 8.67 -11.85 6.61
C GLY A 5 8.61 -12.01 5.10
N GLU A 6 8.40 -13.24 4.64
CA GLU A 6 8.27 -13.50 3.21
C GLU A 6 7.00 -12.88 2.64
N ILE A 7 5.90 -12.95 3.39
CA ILE A 7 4.65 -12.30 3.00
C ILE A 7 4.87 -10.79 2.93
N GLU A 8 5.46 -10.22 3.97
CA GLU A 8 5.70 -8.78 4.03
C GLU A 8 6.58 -8.31 2.87
N ALA A 9 7.64 -9.07 2.57
CA ALA A 9 8.52 -8.73 1.45
C ALA A 9 7.80 -8.82 0.11
N ALA A 10 6.97 -9.85 -0.08
CA ALA A 10 6.21 -10.01 -1.31
C ALA A 10 5.20 -8.87 -1.50
N VAL A 11 4.56 -8.43 -0.42
CA VAL A 11 3.63 -7.31 -0.47
C VAL A 11 4.38 -6.02 -0.84
N CYS A 12 5.54 -5.78 -0.25
CA CYS A 12 6.36 -4.62 -0.59
C CYS A 12 6.70 -4.61 -2.08
N GLY A 13 7.13 -5.74 -2.62
CA GLY A 13 7.47 -5.83 -4.05
C GLY A 13 6.29 -5.55 -4.94
N GLY A 14 5.13 -6.12 -4.61
CA GLY A 14 3.91 -5.92 -5.40
C GLY A 14 3.42 -4.48 -5.34
N MET A 15 3.45 -3.86 -4.16
CA MET A 15 3.01 -2.49 -4.01
C MET A 15 3.97 -1.51 -4.70
N ALA A 16 5.27 -1.76 -4.62
CA ALA A 16 6.24 -0.91 -5.30
C ALA A 16 6.04 -0.95 -6.81
N ARG A 17 5.76 -2.13 -7.36
CA ARG A 17 5.48 -2.28 -8.78
C ARG A 17 4.20 -1.56 -9.17
N PHE A 18 3.16 -1.69 -8.34
CA PHE A 18 1.90 -1.00 -8.57
C PHE A 18 2.11 0.52 -8.61
N GLU A 19 2.84 1.08 -7.65
CA GLU A 19 3.09 2.52 -7.61
C GLU A 19 3.84 2.97 -8.87
N LEU A 20 4.83 2.20 -9.29
CA LEU A 20 5.59 2.56 -10.49
C LEU A 20 4.71 2.53 -11.74
N GLU A 21 3.91 1.49 -11.90
CA GLU A 21 3.10 1.31 -13.10
C GLU A 21 1.89 2.22 -13.16
N PHE A 22 1.22 2.46 -12.04
CA PHE A 22 -0.01 3.24 -12.01
C PHE A 22 0.22 4.71 -11.69
N MET A 23 1.19 5.01 -10.84
CA MET A 23 1.45 6.39 -10.42
C MET A 23 2.65 7.00 -11.14
N GLY A 24 3.39 6.19 -11.89
CA GLY A 24 4.55 6.65 -12.64
C GLY A 24 5.82 6.78 -11.82
N ARG A 25 5.78 6.41 -10.54
CA ARG A 25 6.94 6.52 -9.68
C ARG A 25 6.84 5.54 -8.53
N GLY A 26 7.92 4.79 -8.29
CA GLY A 26 7.99 3.94 -7.11
C GLY A 26 8.28 4.77 -5.86
N PRO A 27 7.91 4.26 -4.67
CA PRO A 27 8.20 4.96 -3.41
C PRO A 27 9.70 4.94 -3.14
N LYS A 28 10.17 5.93 -2.37
CA LYS A 28 11.57 5.95 -1.93
C LYS A 28 11.81 4.88 -0.88
N ASP A 29 10.81 4.59 -0.07
CA ASP A 29 10.91 3.59 0.97
C ASP A 29 9.55 2.95 1.15
N ILE A 30 9.52 1.66 1.49
CA ILE A 30 8.28 0.93 1.66
C ILE A 30 8.46 -0.17 2.70
N HIS A 31 7.48 -0.28 3.58
CA HIS A 31 7.45 -1.31 4.62
C HIS A 31 6.06 -1.90 4.68
N ALA A 32 5.98 -3.20 4.91
CA ALA A 32 4.71 -3.89 5.09
C ALA A 32 4.77 -4.70 6.37
N HIS A 33 3.65 -4.73 7.08
CA HIS A 33 3.54 -5.44 8.35
C HIS A 33 2.28 -6.29 8.34
N LEU A 34 2.44 -7.56 8.65
CA LEU A 34 1.32 -8.49 8.82
C LEU A 34 1.02 -8.57 10.31
N ILE A 35 -0.17 -8.11 10.69
CA ILE A 35 -0.60 -8.07 12.08
C ILE A 35 -1.94 -8.79 12.16
N GLY A 36 -1.91 -10.08 12.49
CA GLY A 36 -3.12 -10.88 12.50
C GLY A 36 -3.74 -10.97 11.11
N ASP A 37 -4.94 -10.43 10.96
CA ASP A 37 -5.62 -10.40 9.68
C ASP A 37 -5.47 -9.06 8.95
N LEU A 38 -4.55 -8.21 9.38
CA LEU A 38 -4.29 -6.93 8.73
C LEU A 38 -2.92 -6.93 8.07
N VAL A 39 -2.86 -6.36 6.86
CA VAL A 39 -1.59 -6.06 6.22
C VAL A 39 -1.52 -4.55 6.08
N VAL A 40 -0.54 -3.93 6.76
CA VAL A 40 -0.36 -2.49 6.76
C VAL A 40 0.86 -2.16 5.91
N VAL A 41 0.68 -1.32 4.91
CA VAL A 41 1.78 -0.92 4.01
C VAL A 41 2.03 0.56 4.17
N ARG A 42 3.26 0.91 4.45
CA ARG A 42 3.69 2.30 4.57
C ARG A 42 4.62 2.62 3.42
N LEU A 43 4.25 3.63 2.62
CA LEU A 43 5.02 4.04 1.46
C LEU A 43 5.44 5.49 1.65
N GLN A 44 6.74 5.76 1.54
CA GLN A 44 7.28 7.09 1.73
C GLN A 44 7.89 7.60 0.44
N GLY A 45 7.84 8.92 0.24
CA GLY A 45 8.36 9.54 -0.96
C GLY A 45 7.56 9.19 -2.19
N VAL A 46 6.22 9.17 -2.07
CA VAL A 46 5.34 8.71 -3.14
C VAL A 46 4.90 9.81 -4.11
N LEU A 47 5.06 11.08 -3.75
CA LEU A 47 4.57 12.17 -4.59
C LEU A 47 5.41 12.32 -5.85
N THR A 48 4.75 12.34 -6.99
CA THR A 48 5.41 12.61 -8.26
C THR A 48 5.81 14.09 -8.34
N ALA A 49 6.66 14.44 -9.29
CA ALA A 49 7.06 15.84 -9.48
C ALA A 49 5.85 16.73 -9.73
N ALA A 50 4.90 16.25 -10.54
CA ALA A 50 3.69 17.01 -10.84
C ALA A 50 2.85 17.22 -9.57
N GLU A 51 2.73 16.18 -8.75
CA GLU A 51 1.98 16.26 -7.50
C GLU A 51 2.63 17.23 -6.53
N GLN A 52 3.95 17.23 -6.47
CA GLN A 52 4.69 18.17 -5.62
C GLN A 52 4.46 19.61 -6.04
N GLN A 53 4.43 19.87 -7.35
CA GLN A 53 4.13 21.20 -7.86
C GLN A 53 2.71 21.62 -7.50
N LEU A 54 1.76 20.70 -7.62
CA LEU A 54 0.37 20.98 -7.29
C LEU A 54 0.23 21.39 -5.81
N VAL A 55 0.90 20.67 -4.93
CA VAL A 55 0.86 20.95 -3.49
C VAL A 55 1.51 22.31 -3.20
N LYS A 56 2.55 22.69 -3.93
CA LYS A 56 3.24 23.96 -3.70
C LYS A 56 2.47 25.15 -4.25
N THR A 57 1.77 24.99 -5.37
CA THR A 57 1.16 26.13 -6.07
C THR A 57 -0.28 26.40 -5.64
N LEU A 58 -0.99 25.42 -5.11
CA LEU A 58 -2.35 25.61 -4.63
C LEU A 58 -2.34 25.88 -3.12
N PRO A 59 -3.40 26.53 -2.59
CA PRO A 59 -3.56 26.60 -1.15
C PRO A 59 -3.46 25.20 -0.54
N PRO A 60 -2.84 25.04 0.63
CA PRO A 60 -2.56 23.69 1.18
C PRO A 60 -3.77 22.78 1.22
N GLU A 61 -4.93 23.29 1.61
CA GLU A 61 -6.13 22.46 1.69
C GLU A 61 -6.60 22.00 0.33
N LYS A 62 -6.54 22.87 -0.68
CA LYS A 62 -6.97 22.54 -2.03
C LYS A 62 -6.06 21.52 -2.68
N GLY A 63 -4.75 21.67 -2.51
CA GLY A 63 -3.79 20.72 -3.05
C GLY A 63 -3.96 19.35 -2.43
N ARG A 64 -4.12 19.32 -1.11
CA ARG A 64 -4.34 18.07 -0.39
C ARG A 64 -5.62 17.39 -0.84
N ASP A 65 -6.72 18.13 -0.91
CA ASP A 65 -8.01 17.53 -1.24
C ASP A 65 -8.03 17.00 -2.66
N LEU A 66 -7.44 17.74 -3.60
CA LEU A 66 -7.36 17.29 -4.98
C LEU A 66 -6.50 16.03 -5.11
N LEU A 67 -5.38 16.00 -4.41
CA LEU A 67 -4.49 14.86 -4.44
C LEU A 67 -5.16 13.62 -3.86
N LYS A 68 -5.83 13.77 -2.73
CA LYS A 68 -6.56 12.66 -2.12
C LYS A 68 -7.66 12.15 -3.04
N GLN A 69 -8.36 13.04 -3.71
CA GLN A 69 -9.42 12.66 -4.64
C GLN A 69 -8.88 11.85 -5.81
N VAL A 70 -7.78 12.31 -6.42
CA VAL A 70 -7.16 11.60 -7.53
C VAL A 70 -6.68 10.22 -7.09
N ARG A 71 -5.98 10.15 -5.97
CA ARG A 71 -5.45 8.87 -5.49
C ARG A 71 -6.55 7.91 -5.08
N THR A 72 -7.65 8.41 -4.51
CA THR A 72 -8.80 7.57 -4.20
C THR A 72 -9.37 6.94 -5.47
N GLN A 73 -9.52 7.73 -6.54
CA GLN A 73 -10.02 7.20 -7.80
C GLN A 73 -9.08 6.14 -8.37
N LEU A 74 -7.77 6.38 -8.31
CA LEU A 74 -6.81 5.41 -8.83
C LEU A 74 -6.81 4.12 -8.01
N MET A 75 -6.90 4.22 -6.69
CA MET A 75 -6.96 3.05 -5.82
C MET A 75 -8.22 2.24 -6.05
N GLU A 76 -9.37 2.91 -6.22
CA GLU A 76 -10.62 2.21 -6.49
C GLU A 76 -10.58 1.50 -7.84
N ALA A 77 -10.00 2.14 -8.85
CA ALA A 77 -9.85 1.52 -10.16
C ALA A 77 -8.91 0.30 -10.11
N ALA A 78 -7.88 0.35 -9.28
CA ALA A 78 -6.91 -0.72 -9.16
C ALA A 78 -7.28 -1.77 -8.12
N ARG A 79 -8.35 -1.55 -7.37
CA ARG A 79 -8.72 -2.40 -6.23
C ARG A 79 -8.79 -3.89 -6.58
N PRO A 80 -9.45 -4.31 -7.67
CA PRO A 80 -9.49 -5.75 -7.99
C PRO A 80 -8.09 -6.33 -8.20
N LEU A 81 -7.20 -5.58 -8.81
CA LEU A 81 -5.83 -6.03 -9.03
C LEU A 81 -5.07 -6.16 -7.71
N LEU A 82 -5.20 -5.17 -6.83
CA LEU A 82 -4.53 -5.20 -5.53
C LEU A 82 -5.07 -6.32 -4.65
N GLU A 83 -6.38 -6.53 -4.65
CA GLU A 83 -6.99 -7.59 -3.87
C GLU A 83 -6.55 -8.96 -4.36
N ALA A 84 -6.46 -9.15 -5.68
CA ALA A 84 -5.98 -10.41 -6.25
C ALA A 84 -4.52 -10.65 -5.88
N MET A 85 -3.70 -9.61 -5.90
CA MET A 85 -2.30 -9.72 -5.52
C MET A 85 -2.16 -10.15 -4.05
N LEU A 86 -2.90 -9.53 -3.16
CA LEU A 86 -2.86 -9.86 -1.74
C LEU A 86 -3.35 -11.28 -1.50
N ALA A 87 -4.43 -11.69 -2.17
CA ALA A 87 -4.97 -13.04 -2.02
C ALA A 87 -3.97 -14.09 -2.49
N GLU A 88 -3.24 -13.81 -3.58
CA GLU A 88 -2.23 -14.74 -4.07
C GLU A 88 -1.06 -14.86 -3.08
N ILE A 89 -0.61 -13.72 -2.53
CA ILE A 89 0.51 -13.72 -1.61
C ILE A 89 0.15 -14.37 -0.28
N THR A 90 -1.02 -14.07 0.27
CA THR A 90 -1.40 -14.51 1.61
C THR A 90 -2.19 -15.82 1.61
N GLY A 91 -2.79 -16.19 0.48
CA GLY A 91 -3.69 -17.33 0.42
C GLY A 91 -5.07 -17.06 0.99
N VAL A 92 -5.37 -15.80 1.31
CA VAL A 92 -6.61 -15.41 1.98
C VAL A 92 -7.24 -14.23 1.24
N PRO A 93 -8.55 -14.24 0.99
CA PRO A 93 -9.20 -13.10 0.33
C PRO A 93 -9.15 -11.84 1.16
N VAL A 94 -9.15 -10.71 0.48
CA VAL A 94 -9.20 -9.38 1.11
C VAL A 94 -10.65 -9.04 1.40
N ARG A 95 -10.92 -8.60 2.64
CA ARG A 95 -12.24 -8.15 3.04
C ARG A 95 -12.45 -6.68 2.72
N SER A 96 -11.46 -5.84 2.99
CA SER A 96 -11.58 -4.41 2.74
C SER A 96 -10.20 -3.81 2.54
N LEU A 97 -10.19 -2.66 1.85
CA LEU A 97 -8.97 -1.91 1.58
C LEU A 97 -9.19 -0.49 2.02
N HIS A 98 -8.22 0.07 2.73
CA HIS A 98 -8.26 1.44 3.23
C HIS A 98 -6.94 2.12 2.89
N HIS A 99 -7.00 3.42 2.64
CA HIS A 99 -5.77 4.16 2.35
C HIS A 99 -5.94 5.62 2.69
N ASP A 100 -4.83 6.28 2.94
CA ASP A 100 -4.79 7.72 3.11
C ASP A 100 -3.38 8.21 2.79
N ILE A 101 -3.28 9.48 2.43
CA ILE A 101 -2.00 10.08 2.07
C ILE A 101 -1.81 11.39 2.82
N SER A 102 -0.58 11.60 3.31
CA SER A 102 -0.18 12.87 3.89
C SER A 102 0.60 13.65 2.83
N THR A 103 0.07 14.79 2.41
CA THR A 103 0.75 15.61 1.41
C THR A 103 1.93 16.34 2.02
N VAL A 104 1.92 16.55 3.33
CA VAL A 104 3.03 17.20 4.03
C VAL A 104 4.24 16.26 4.11
N ALA A 105 4.00 15.01 4.49
CA ALA A 105 5.08 14.03 4.63
C ALA A 105 5.40 13.31 3.33
N GLY A 106 4.52 13.35 2.33
CA GLY A 106 4.69 12.56 1.10
C GLY A 106 4.59 11.07 1.40
N GLU A 107 3.73 10.71 2.34
CA GLU A 107 3.59 9.34 2.82
C GLU A 107 2.19 8.83 2.59
N GLU A 108 2.08 7.59 2.16
CA GLU A 108 0.80 6.91 2.00
C GLU A 108 0.75 5.67 2.86
N ILE A 109 -0.39 5.43 3.50
CA ILE A 109 -0.64 4.23 4.28
C ILE A 109 -1.78 3.48 3.60
N VAL A 110 -1.57 2.19 3.34
CA VAL A 110 -2.58 1.31 2.76
C VAL A 110 -2.79 0.15 3.72
N VAL A 111 -4.04 -0.15 4.04
CA VAL A 111 -4.36 -1.24 4.95
C VAL A 111 -5.30 -2.20 4.22
N PHE A 112 -4.91 -3.48 4.20
CA PHE A 112 -5.76 -4.54 3.70
C PHE A 112 -6.26 -5.35 4.89
N ALA A 113 -7.56 -5.41 5.07
CA ALA A 113 -8.15 -6.30 6.08
C ALA A 113 -8.51 -7.58 5.36
N LEU A 114 -8.02 -8.71 5.87
CA LEU A 114 -8.26 -10.02 5.27
C LEU A 114 -9.46 -10.68 5.95
N VAL A 115 -10.05 -11.68 5.30
CA VAL A 115 -11.20 -12.38 5.90
C VAL A 115 -10.77 -13.19 7.11
N GLU A 116 -9.50 -13.55 7.20
CA GLU A 116 -8.94 -14.26 8.35
C GLU A 116 -7.42 -14.09 8.32
N ALA A 117 -6.78 -14.38 9.43
CA ALA A 117 -5.33 -14.33 9.49
C ALA A 117 -4.75 -15.43 8.58
N PRO A 118 -3.75 -15.11 7.74
CA PRO A 118 -3.15 -16.13 6.90
C PRO A 118 -2.33 -17.11 7.72
N CYS A 119 -2.21 -18.33 7.25
CA CYS A 119 -1.32 -19.31 7.84
C CYS A 119 0.10 -18.92 7.50
N VAL A 120 0.96 -18.84 8.50
CA VAL A 120 2.35 -18.49 8.28
C VAL A 120 3.25 -19.56 8.86
N ARG A 121 4.41 -19.74 8.23
CA ARG A 121 5.42 -20.63 8.75
C ARG A 121 6.11 -19.94 9.93
N ASP A 122 6.19 -20.62 11.07
CA ASP A 122 6.83 -20.06 12.23
C ASP A 122 8.33 -20.32 12.13
N SER A 123 9.06 -19.35 11.64
CA SER A 123 10.51 -19.49 11.44
C SER A 123 11.27 -19.51 12.74
N ARG A 124 10.64 -19.13 13.86
CA ARG A 124 11.33 -19.17 15.14
C ARG A 124 11.21 -20.50 15.85
N ARG A 125 10.31 -21.40 15.39
CA ARG A 125 10.18 -22.67 16.00
C ARG A 125 11.25 -23.50 15.48
N LYS A 126 12.31 -23.58 16.06
CA LYS A 126 13.34 -24.36 15.61
C LYS A 126 13.40 -25.53 16.24
N ASN A 127 13.33 -25.94 16.83
CA ASN A 127 13.55 -27.13 17.47
C ASN A 127 13.60 -28.14 17.07
#